data_3a32d00e07800e4fbf5e3c2261fcb26a
#
_entry.id   3a32d00e07800e4fbf5e3c2261fcb26a
#
_cell.length_a   1.000
_cell.length_b   1.000
_cell.length_c   1.000
_cell.angle_alpha   90.00
_cell.angle_beta   90.00
_cell.angle_gamma   90.00
#
_symmetry.space_group_name_H-M   'P 1'
#
loop_
_entity.id
_entity.type
_entity.pdbx_description
1 polymer ?
#
loop_
_entity_poly.entity_id
_entity_poly.type
_entity_poly.pdbx_seq_one_letter_code
_entity_poly.pdbx_strand_id
1 'polypeptide(L)'
;MNLMRRGDFLVIAHRGYSDGYLENSREAFEAAIATGADLIETDVRLSSDGTLYCNHDPDLERVRGTDRSIAELPDESLDELNVLRLSDVLEIARDRVGVLLDLKLAYRDYPVLVHDAVSAQGMQSSVVFGVRNVAQAQALHQRAPDAVILGFLNDRSDFPAFFVAGGGIARLWEDETDATSVAAARAGNHPVWITTGQRKDGTAGEIDEARLRRLIALEIDGVLVNAPHRALALRNETANLA
;
A
#
# COMPACT_ATOMS: atom_id res chain seq x y z
N MET A 1 -10.49 11.66 6.18
CA MET A 1 -10.17 10.39 6.88
C MET A 1 -8.85 10.58 7.62
N ASN A 2 -8.71 10.15 8.89
CA ASN A 2 -7.42 10.27 9.59
C ASN A 2 -6.63 8.96 9.41
N LEU A 3 -5.78 8.91 8.39
CA LEU A 3 -5.00 7.72 7.98
C LEU A 3 -3.87 7.34 8.96
N MET A 4 -3.62 8.18 9.98
CA MET A 4 -2.55 7.98 10.98
C MET A 4 -3.11 7.66 12.37
N ARG A 5 -4.40 7.39 12.52
CA ARG A 5 -5.01 7.17 13.83
C ARG A 5 -4.61 5.79 14.37
N ARG A 6 -4.06 5.77 15.58
CA ARG A 6 -3.81 4.52 16.33
C ARG A 6 -5.11 3.97 16.92
N GLY A 7 -5.18 2.63 17.00
CA GLY A 7 -6.29 1.92 17.63
C GLY A 7 -7.42 1.55 16.68
N ASP A 8 -7.44 2.08 15.46
CA ASP A 8 -8.36 1.61 14.42
C ASP A 8 -7.63 0.52 13.62
N PHE A 9 -8.07 -0.73 13.72
CA PHE A 9 -7.54 -1.81 12.90
C PHE A 9 -8.03 -1.64 11.46
N LEU A 10 -7.17 -1.06 10.60
CA LEU A 10 -7.50 -0.77 9.21
C LEU A 10 -7.33 -2.01 8.31
N VAL A 11 -8.25 -2.19 7.38
CA VAL A 11 -8.18 -3.24 6.35
C VAL A 11 -7.84 -2.59 5.01
N ILE A 12 -6.63 -2.88 4.51
CA ILE A 12 -6.10 -2.39 3.26
C ILE A 12 -6.18 -3.51 2.23
N ALA A 13 -6.91 -3.29 1.13
CA ALA A 13 -7.07 -4.26 0.05
C ALA A 13 -5.83 -4.25 -0.86
N HIS A 14 -4.95 -5.24 -0.72
CA HIS A 14 -3.68 -5.38 -1.42
C HIS A 14 -3.91 -5.61 -2.92
N ARG A 15 -3.55 -4.62 -3.74
CA ARG A 15 -3.84 -4.55 -5.19
C ARG A 15 -5.33 -4.66 -5.52
N GLY A 16 -6.20 -4.11 -4.64
CA GLY A 16 -7.63 -4.32 -4.65
C GLY A 16 -8.05 -5.66 -4.03
N TYR A 17 -9.23 -6.17 -4.37
CA TYR A 17 -9.70 -7.50 -3.94
C TYR A 17 -9.06 -8.59 -4.83
N SER A 18 -7.76 -8.80 -4.67
CA SER A 18 -6.95 -9.65 -5.58
C SER A 18 -7.11 -11.15 -5.38
N ASP A 19 -7.78 -11.61 -4.29
CA ASP A 19 -8.18 -13.03 -4.12
C ASP A 19 -9.33 -13.44 -5.07
N GLY A 20 -10.14 -12.48 -5.54
CA GLY A 20 -11.31 -12.74 -6.39
C GLY A 20 -11.24 -12.13 -7.80
N TYR A 21 -10.33 -11.20 -8.02
CA TYR A 21 -10.22 -10.42 -9.26
C TYR A 21 -8.76 -10.28 -9.68
N LEU A 22 -8.53 -9.91 -10.94
CA LEU A 22 -7.18 -9.59 -11.40
C LEU A 22 -6.64 -8.40 -10.60
N GLU A 23 -5.45 -8.56 -10.02
CA GLU A 23 -4.79 -7.52 -9.23
C GLU A 23 -4.59 -6.22 -10.03
N ASN A 24 -4.59 -5.07 -9.35
CA ASN A 24 -4.43 -3.74 -9.94
C ASN A 24 -5.40 -3.47 -11.11
N SER A 25 -6.60 -4.09 -11.09
CA SER A 25 -7.66 -3.86 -12.06
C SER A 25 -8.79 -3.00 -11.49
N ARG A 26 -9.57 -2.37 -12.37
CA ARG A 26 -10.77 -1.63 -11.99
C ARG A 26 -11.74 -2.48 -11.17
N GLU A 27 -11.96 -3.72 -11.61
CA GLU A 27 -12.87 -4.68 -10.98
C GLU A 27 -12.40 -5.02 -9.55
N ALA A 28 -11.07 -5.22 -9.36
CA ALA A 28 -10.51 -5.50 -8.04
C ALA A 28 -10.69 -4.31 -7.08
N PHE A 29 -10.49 -3.07 -7.56
CA PHE A 29 -10.68 -1.87 -6.74
C PHE A 29 -12.15 -1.61 -6.41
N GLU A 30 -13.04 -1.72 -7.40
CA GLU A 30 -14.48 -1.58 -7.17
C GLU A 30 -15.02 -2.62 -6.19
N ALA A 31 -14.57 -3.88 -6.30
CA ALA A 31 -14.94 -4.95 -5.38
C ALA A 31 -14.41 -4.68 -3.97
N ALA A 32 -13.17 -4.21 -3.81
CA ALA A 32 -12.60 -3.84 -2.52
C ALA A 32 -13.40 -2.71 -1.84
N ILE A 33 -13.76 -1.67 -2.59
CA ILE A 33 -14.59 -0.56 -2.10
C ILE A 33 -15.98 -1.08 -1.70
N ALA A 34 -16.59 -1.92 -2.51
CA ALA A 34 -17.92 -2.48 -2.23
C ALA A 34 -17.94 -3.37 -0.98
N THR A 35 -16.82 -4.04 -0.63
CA THR A 35 -16.70 -4.79 0.63
C THR A 35 -16.53 -3.90 1.87
N GLY A 36 -16.24 -2.61 1.70
CA GLY A 36 -16.00 -1.67 2.78
C GLY A 36 -14.55 -1.64 3.29
N ALA A 37 -13.58 -1.97 2.44
CA ALA A 37 -12.16 -1.78 2.77
C ALA A 37 -11.88 -0.31 3.14
N ASP A 38 -11.00 -0.10 4.13
CA ASP A 38 -10.65 1.25 4.58
C ASP A 38 -9.72 1.95 3.60
N LEU A 39 -8.83 1.18 2.96
CA LEU A 39 -7.97 1.64 1.85
C LEU A 39 -7.91 0.57 0.75
N ILE A 40 -7.71 1.01 -0.48
CA ILE A 40 -7.15 0.17 -1.54
C ILE A 40 -5.65 0.41 -1.64
N GLU A 41 -4.89 -0.62 -1.98
CA GLU A 41 -3.46 -0.48 -2.24
C GLU A 41 -3.18 -0.77 -3.71
N THR A 42 -2.21 -0.06 -4.28
CA THR A 42 -1.74 -0.24 -5.65
C THR A 42 -0.25 0.06 -5.79
N ASP A 43 0.36 -0.58 -6.77
CA ASP A 43 1.79 -0.50 -7.09
C ASP A 43 2.03 0.53 -8.21
N VAL A 44 2.92 1.50 -8.01
CA VAL A 44 3.12 2.59 -8.97
C VAL A 44 4.46 2.48 -9.69
N ARG A 45 4.40 2.56 -11.03
CA ARG A 45 5.57 2.53 -11.95
C ARG A 45 5.45 3.62 -13.01
N LEU A 46 6.53 3.83 -13.77
CA LEU A 46 6.59 4.78 -14.88
C LEU A 46 6.65 4.04 -16.22
N SER A 47 5.88 4.52 -17.21
CA SER A 47 6.03 4.18 -18.62
C SER A 47 7.26 4.83 -19.25
N SER A 48 7.58 4.48 -20.50
CA SER A 48 8.63 5.16 -21.27
C SER A 48 8.32 6.64 -21.52
N ASP A 49 7.04 7.01 -21.55
CA ASP A 49 6.57 8.37 -21.73
C ASP A 49 6.54 9.19 -20.43
N GLY A 50 6.84 8.54 -19.28
CA GLY A 50 6.85 9.18 -17.96
C GLY A 50 5.48 9.26 -17.29
N THR A 51 4.48 8.54 -17.78
CA THR A 51 3.16 8.43 -17.15
C THR A 51 3.17 7.36 -16.06
N LEU A 52 2.41 7.60 -14.99
CA LEU A 52 2.29 6.69 -13.85
C LEU A 52 1.22 5.61 -14.11
N TYR A 53 1.65 4.35 -14.07
CA TYR A 53 0.82 3.15 -14.25
C TYR A 53 0.85 2.24 -13.03
N CYS A 54 -0.20 1.42 -12.87
CA CYS A 54 -0.39 0.54 -11.73
C CYS A 54 -0.09 -0.92 -12.10
N ASN A 55 1.07 -1.44 -11.68
CA ASN A 55 1.49 -2.83 -11.86
C ASN A 55 2.56 -3.23 -10.85
N HIS A 56 2.45 -4.44 -10.29
CA HIS A 56 3.40 -4.90 -9.27
C HIS A 56 4.79 -5.18 -9.84
N ASP A 57 4.86 -6.02 -10.88
CA ASP A 57 6.11 -6.47 -11.46
C ASP A 57 6.71 -5.41 -12.41
N PRO A 58 8.01 -5.42 -12.70
CA PRO A 58 8.59 -4.51 -13.67
C PRO A 58 8.11 -4.80 -15.10
N ASP A 59 7.66 -6.02 -15.37
CA ASP A 59 7.11 -6.50 -16.63
C ASP A 59 5.64 -6.91 -16.49
N LEU A 60 5.05 -7.36 -17.57
CA LEU A 60 3.66 -7.76 -17.67
C LEU A 60 3.46 -9.27 -17.82
N GLU A 61 4.52 -10.09 -17.65
CA GLU A 61 4.47 -11.53 -17.92
C GLU A 61 3.40 -12.23 -17.08
N ARG A 62 3.41 -12.04 -15.77
CA ARG A 62 2.50 -12.72 -14.84
C ARG A 62 1.04 -12.30 -15.01
N VAL A 63 0.77 -11.03 -15.33
CA VAL A 63 -0.59 -10.48 -15.36
C VAL A 63 -1.19 -10.33 -16.75
N ARG A 64 -0.35 -10.30 -17.82
CA ARG A 64 -0.77 -10.10 -19.20
C ARG A 64 -0.14 -11.08 -20.21
N GLY A 65 0.75 -11.97 -19.76
CA GLY A 65 1.37 -13.01 -20.60
C GLY A 65 2.40 -12.44 -21.60
N THR A 66 2.96 -11.27 -21.34
CA THR A 66 4.03 -10.67 -22.16
C THR A 66 5.19 -10.21 -21.27
N ASP A 67 6.41 -10.52 -21.66
CA ASP A 67 7.66 -10.18 -20.96
C ASP A 67 8.10 -8.71 -21.11
N ARG A 68 7.26 -7.89 -21.76
CA ARG A 68 7.55 -6.46 -21.98
C ARG A 68 7.56 -5.68 -20.67
N SER A 69 8.60 -4.85 -20.48
CA SER A 69 8.74 -4.00 -19.30
C SER A 69 7.85 -2.76 -19.37
N ILE A 70 7.20 -2.40 -18.25
CA ILE A 70 6.44 -1.15 -18.13
C ILE A 70 7.28 0.07 -18.52
N ALA A 71 8.55 0.12 -18.09
CA ALA A 71 9.44 1.24 -18.34
C ALA A 71 9.88 1.39 -19.81
N GLU A 72 9.68 0.34 -20.63
CA GLU A 72 10.03 0.34 -22.05
C GLU A 72 8.82 0.55 -22.96
N LEU A 73 7.61 0.48 -22.42
CA LEU A 73 6.37 0.62 -23.17
C LEU A 73 5.87 2.07 -23.16
N PRO A 74 5.44 2.59 -24.35
CA PRO A 74 4.71 3.85 -24.44
C PRO A 74 3.31 3.69 -23.88
N ASP A 75 2.68 4.81 -23.54
CA ASP A 75 1.33 4.87 -22.96
C ASP A 75 0.29 4.14 -23.80
N GLU A 76 0.31 4.32 -25.13
CA GLU A 76 -0.61 3.66 -26.06
C GLU A 76 -0.60 2.14 -25.90
N SER A 77 0.61 1.55 -25.79
CA SER A 77 0.76 0.09 -25.61
C SER A 77 0.24 -0.40 -24.25
N LEU A 78 0.46 0.37 -23.17
CA LEU A 78 -0.02 0.03 -21.84
C LEU A 78 -1.55 0.16 -21.74
N ASP A 79 -2.13 1.17 -22.39
CA ASP A 79 -3.59 1.35 -22.47
C ASP A 79 -4.27 0.22 -23.26
N GLU A 80 -3.69 -0.22 -24.39
CA GLU A 80 -4.16 -1.39 -25.16
C GLU A 80 -4.12 -2.69 -24.35
N LEU A 81 -3.14 -2.83 -23.46
CA LEU A 81 -3.01 -3.96 -22.54
C LEU A 81 -3.90 -3.82 -21.28
N ASN A 82 -4.72 -2.77 -21.20
CA ASN A 82 -5.59 -2.47 -20.06
C ASN A 82 -4.83 -2.39 -18.73
N VAL A 83 -3.61 -1.84 -18.73
CA VAL A 83 -2.91 -1.47 -17.50
C VAL A 83 -3.46 -0.13 -17.03
N LEU A 84 -3.96 -0.06 -15.79
CA LEU A 84 -4.56 1.19 -15.29
C LEU A 84 -3.48 2.26 -15.05
N ARG A 85 -3.80 3.48 -15.45
CA ARG A 85 -3.04 4.66 -15.03
C ARG A 85 -3.32 4.98 -13.57
N LEU A 86 -2.37 5.58 -12.86
CA LEU A 86 -2.61 6.04 -11.49
C LEU A 86 -3.79 7.02 -11.44
N SER A 87 -3.95 7.86 -12.46
CA SER A 87 -5.10 8.76 -12.58
C SER A 87 -6.45 8.06 -12.49
N ASP A 88 -6.58 6.89 -13.13
CA ASP A 88 -7.83 6.11 -13.12
C ASP A 88 -8.11 5.53 -11.72
N VAL A 89 -7.06 5.05 -11.03
CA VAL A 89 -7.19 4.53 -9.66
C VAL A 89 -7.60 5.64 -8.69
N LEU A 90 -7.01 6.83 -8.81
CA LEU A 90 -7.38 7.99 -7.99
C LEU A 90 -8.83 8.44 -8.25
N GLU A 91 -9.30 8.39 -9.50
CA GLU A 91 -10.70 8.69 -9.84
C GLU A 91 -11.66 7.66 -9.24
N ILE A 92 -11.35 6.35 -9.33
CA ILE A 92 -12.13 5.27 -8.70
C ILE A 92 -12.26 5.48 -7.18
N ALA A 93 -11.17 5.90 -6.52
CA ALA A 93 -11.11 6.07 -5.07
C ALA A 93 -11.73 7.38 -4.56
N ARG A 94 -11.87 8.39 -5.41
CA ARG A 94 -12.29 9.75 -5.05
C ARG A 94 -13.57 9.75 -4.22
N ASP A 95 -13.52 10.38 -3.04
CA ASP A 95 -14.62 10.51 -2.09
C ASP A 95 -15.22 9.19 -1.59
N ARG A 96 -14.54 8.05 -1.84
CA ARG A 96 -15.03 6.72 -1.50
C ARG A 96 -14.11 5.94 -0.56
N VAL A 97 -12.79 6.00 -0.78
CA VAL A 97 -11.82 5.18 -0.04
C VAL A 97 -10.45 5.85 -0.01
N GLY A 98 -9.63 5.56 1.01
CA GLY A 98 -8.22 5.95 1.00
C GLY A 98 -7.39 5.11 0.02
N VAL A 99 -6.21 5.60 -0.36
CA VAL A 99 -5.30 4.88 -1.26
C VAL A 99 -3.92 4.76 -0.63
N LEU A 100 -3.36 3.56 -0.57
CA LEU A 100 -1.95 3.31 -0.29
C LEU A 100 -1.23 3.08 -1.62
N LEU A 101 -0.20 3.88 -1.90
CA LEU A 101 0.63 3.75 -3.09
C LEU A 101 1.96 3.07 -2.74
N ASP A 102 2.21 1.85 -3.26
CA ASP A 102 3.53 1.23 -3.18
C ASP A 102 4.43 1.76 -4.31
N LEU A 103 5.38 2.62 -3.97
CA LEU A 103 6.25 3.31 -4.92
C LEU A 103 7.42 2.40 -5.31
N LYS A 104 7.34 1.76 -6.50
CA LYS A 104 8.26 0.68 -6.93
C LYS A 104 9.66 1.14 -7.31
N LEU A 105 9.86 2.40 -7.65
CA LEU A 105 11.17 2.89 -8.09
C LEU A 105 11.95 3.49 -6.92
N ALA A 106 13.25 3.15 -6.83
CA ALA A 106 14.06 3.45 -5.65
C ALA A 106 14.81 4.79 -5.70
N TYR A 107 14.73 5.57 -6.79
CA TYR A 107 15.41 6.86 -6.84
C TYR A 107 14.76 7.90 -5.92
N ARG A 108 15.58 8.79 -5.37
CA ARG A 108 15.26 9.68 -4.25
C ARG A 108 13.99 10.52 -4.48
N ASP A 109 13.83 11.10 -5.65
CA ASP A 109 12.77 12.08 -5.91
C ASP A 109 11.51 11.47 -6.54
N TYR A 110 11.45 10.13 -6.68
CA TYR A 110 10.25 9.44 -7.20
C TYR A 110 8.97 9.73 -6.39
N PRO A 111 8.99 9.69 -5.05
CA PRO A 111 7.81 10.03 -4.26
C PRO A 111 7.32 11.47 -4.47
N VAL A 112 8.23 12.40 -4.76
CA VAL A 112 7.89 13.80 -5.06
C VAL A 112 7.13 13.89 -6.38
N LEU A 113 7.60 13.19 -7.42
CA LEU A 113 6.92 13.12 -8.72
C LEU A 113 5.50 12.56 -8.57
N VAL A 114 5.35 11.44 -7.83
CA VAL A 114 4.05 10.81 -7.60
C VAL A 114 3.14 11.72 -6.77
N HIS A 115 3.66 12.36 -5.73
CA HIS A 115 2.91 13.32 -4.91
C HIS A 115 2.39 14.50 -5.75
N ASP A 116 3.19 15.05 -6.65
CA ASP A 116 2.77 16.15 -7.51
C ASP A 116 1.65 15.73 -8.47
N ALA A 117 1.70 14.51 -9.01
CA ALA A 117 0.61 13.93 -9.82
C ALA A 117 -0.69 13.72 -9.01
N VAL A 118 -0.58 13.21 -7.77
CA VAL A 118 -1.71 13.06 -6.84
C VAL A 118 -2.32 14.41 -6.47
N SER A 119 -1.46 15.41 -6.21
CA SER A 119 -1.87 16.76 -5.84
C SER A 119 -2.58 17.48 -6.98
N ALA A 120 -2.15 17.25 -8.23
CA ALA A 120 -2.83 17.79 -9.42
C ALA A 120 -4.28 17.30 -9.54
N GLN A 121 -4.62 16.17 -8.91
CA GLN A 121 -5.98 15.65 -8.82
C GLN A 121 -6.70 15.99 -7.52
N GLY A 122 -6.07 16.73 -6.60
CA GLY A 122 -6.66 17.12 -5.32
C GLY A 122 -6.84 15.96 -4.33
N MET A 123 -6.09 14.85 -4.49
CA MET A 123 -6.25 13.61 -3.70
C MET A 123 -5.20 13.44 -2.59
N GLN A 124 -4.27 14.38 -2.38
CA GLN A 124 -3.13 14.25 -1.46
C GLN A 124 -3.52 13.95 0.00
N SER A 125 -4.70 14.39 0.45
CA SER A 125 -5.20 14.14 1.80
C SER A 125 -5.81 12.74 2.00
N SER A 126 -6.02 12.00 0.90
CA SER A 126 -6.60 10.65 0.89
C SER A 126 -5.60 9.56 0.52
N VAL A 127 -4.31 9.93 0.41
CA VAL A 127 -3.24 9.03 -0.06
C VAL A 127 -2.16 8.83 1.01
N VAL A 128 -1.74 7.58 1.17
CA VAL A 128 -0.54 7.17 1.90
C VAL A 128 0.55 6.82 0.89
N PHE A 129 1.73 7.41 1.04
CA PHE A 129 2.85 7.19 0.14
C PHE A 129 3.81 6.16 0.73
N GLY A 130 3.86 4.97 0.15
CA GLY A 130 4.73 3.88 0.55
C GLY A 130 6.11 3.98 -0.08
N VAL A 131 7.11 4.38 0.70
CA VAL A 131 8.48 4.61 0.23
C VAL A 131 9.42 3.45 0.57
N ARG A 132 10.53 3.30 -0.18
CA ARG A 132 11.46 2.18 -0.08
C ARG A 132 12.70 2.44 0.77
N ASN A 133 13.01 3.70 1.06
CA ASN A 133 14.20 4.08 1.82
C ASN A 133 14.05 5.45 2.50
N VAL A 134 14.96 5.74 3.41
CA VAL A 134 15.01 6.98 4.20
C VAL A 134 15.14 8.22 3.32
N ALA A 135 15.93 8.16 2.25
CA ALA A 135 16.15 9.32 1.36
C ALA A 135 14.86 9.73 0.62
N GLN A 136 14.02 8.76 0.26
CA GLN A 136 12.70 9.01 -0.32
C GLN A 136 11.75 9.66 0.70
N ALA A 137 11.72 9.16 1.94
CA ALA A 137 10.92 9.77 3.00
C ALA A 137 11.32 11.23 3.22
N GLN A 138 12.61 11.49 3.32
CA GLN A 138 13.14 12.84 3.49
C GLN A 138 12.78 13.79 2.32
N ALA A 139 12.92 13.31 1.08
CA ALA A 139 12.60 14.11 -0.10
C ALA A 139 11.10 14.48 -0.14
N LEU A 140 10.23 13.49 0.12
CA LEU A 140 8.80 13.73 0.15
C LEU A 140 8.39 14.65 1.30
N HIS A 141 8.91 14.43 2.50
CA HIS A 141 8.61 15.29 3.65
C HIS A 141 9.08 16.74 3.45
N GLN A 142 10.23 16.96 2.83
CA GLN A 142 10.70 18.29 2.47
C GLN A 142 9.78 19.01 1.47
N ARG A 143 9.21 18.26 0.51
CA ARG A 143 8.28 18.79 -0.52
C ARG A 143 6.87 19.00 0.02
N ALA A 144 6.39 18.09 0.86
CA ALA A 144 5.04 18.00 1.38
C ALA A 144 5.06 17.52 2.84
N PRO A 145 5.25 18.41 3.82
CA PRO A 145 5.36 18.05 5.24
C PRO A 145 4.12 17.35 5.81
N ASP A 146 2.95 17.55 5.21
CA ASP A 146 1.68 16.95 5.63
C ASP A 146 1.39 15.61 4.94
N ALA A 147 2.27 15.13 4.03
CA ALA A 147 2.10 13.84 3.37
C ALA A 147 2.20 12.69 4.37
N VAL A 148 1.27 11.73 4.29
CA VAL A 148 1.32 10.51 5.10
C VAL A 148 2.27 9.52 4.44
N ILE A 149 3.36 9.16 5.13
CA ILE A 149 4.44 8.34 4.57
C ILE A 149 4.54 7.02 5.31
N LEU A 150 4.43 5.90 4.56
CA LEU A 150 4.62 4.54 5.05
C LEU A 150 5.96 3.98 4.59
N GLY A 151 6.69 3.28 5.45
CA GLY A 151 7.99 2.67 5.13
C GLY A 151 7.88 1.22 4.69
N PHE A 152 8.01 0.94 3.38
CA PHE A 152 8.30 -0.39 2.84
C PHE A 152 9.80 -0.69 2.91
N LEU A 153 10.38 -0.56 4.13
CA LEU A 153 11.82 -0.72 4.32
C LEU A 153 12.23 -2.20 4.29
N ASN A 154 13.42 -2.45 3.75
CA ASN A 154 13.98 -3.80 3.71
C ASN A 154 14.65 -4.19 5.04
N ASP A 155 15.23 -3.22 5.74
CA ASP A 155 15.87 -3.39 7.04
C ASP A 155 15.10 -2.61 8.11
N ARG A 156 14.68 -3.31 9.15
CA ARG A 156 13.98 -2.69 10.29
C ARG A 156 14.86 -1.73 11.10
N SER A 157 16.18 -1.87 11.03
CA SER A 157 17.11 -0.94 11.67
C SER A 157 17.04 0.49 11.08
N ASP A 158 16.44 0.66 9.91
CA ASP A 158 16.25 1.96 9.27
C ASP A 158 15.04 2.74 9.84
N PHE A 159 14.12 2.13 10.60
CA PHE A 159 12.93 2.82 11.11
C PHE A 159 13.24 4.08 11.94
N PRO A 160 14.23 4.09 12.87
CA PRO A 160 14.53 5.33 13.58
C PRO A 160 14.92 6.49 12.65
N ALA A 161 15.76 6.22 11.66
CA ALA A 161 16.15 7.23 10.67
C ALA A 161 14.98 7.63 9.76
N PHE A 162 14.12 6.67 9.39
CA PHE A 162 12.91 6.89 8.61
C PHE A 162 11.92 7.83 9.30
N PHE A 163 11.68 7.64 10.61
CA PHE A 163 10.78 8.52 11.37
C PHE A 163 11.36 9.93 11.52
N VAL A 164 12.67 10.06 11.75
CA VAL A 164 13.36 11.37 11.76
C VAL A 164 13.25 12.07 10.40
N ALA A 165 13.23 11.32 9.32
CA ALA A 165 13.10 11.82 7.95
C ALA A 165 11.64 12.20 7.55
N GLY A 166 10.68 12.12 8.48
CA GLY A 166 9.27 12.45 8.24
C GLY A 166 8.37 11.24 7.96
N GLY A 167 8.89 10.01 8.09
CA GLY A 167 8.08 8.80 8.03
C GLY A 167 7.03 8.75 9.15
N GLY A 168 5.86 8.20 8.87
CA GLY A 168 4.73 8.20 9.80
C GLY A 168 4.22 6.81 10.17
N ILE A 169 4.32 5.82 9.28
CA ILE A 169 3.76 4.48 9.47
C ILE A 169 4.85 3.44 9.23
N ALA A 170 5.06 2.52 10.19
CA ALA A 170 5.93 1.37 10.00
C ALA A 170 5.16 0.24 9.31
N ARG A 171 5.74 -0.38 8.28
CA ARG A 171 5.21 -1.61 7.69
C ARG A 171 6.13 -2.78 7.97
N LEU A 172 5.57 -3.86 8.53
CA LEU A 172 6.27 -5.13 8.76
C LEU A 172 5.68 -6.23 7.87
N TRP A 173 6.47 -7.28 7.63
CA TRP A 173 5.97 -8.54 7.08
C TRP A 173 5.41 -9.42 8.20
N GLU A 174 4.36 -10.19 7.91
CA GLU A 174 3.73 -11.05 8.91
C GLU A 174 4.68 -12.10 9.48
N ASP A 175 5.49 -12.75 8.64
CA ASP A 175 6.46 -13.78 9.04
C ASP A 175 7.60 -13.24 9.94
N GLU A 176 7.78 -11.92 9.96
CA GLU A 176 8.74 -11.21 10.81
C GLU A 176 8.07 -10.52 12.03
N THR A 177 6.75 -10.75 12.25
CA THR A 177 5.97 -10.00 13.22
C THR A 177 5.75 -10.80 14.51
N ASP A 178 6.22 -10.24 15.63
CA ASP A 178 5.98 -10.64 17.00
C ASP A 178 5.81 -9.40 17.92
N ALA A 179 5.55 -9.62 19.21
CA ALA A 179 5.36 -8.52 20.16
C ALA A 179 6.60 -7.60 20.25
N THR A 180 7.81 -8.15 20.10
CA THR A 180 9.06 -7.38 20.17
C THR A 180 9.22 -6.48 18.95
N SER A 181 8.99 -7.03 17.74
CA SER A 181 9.10 -6.28 16.50
C SER A 181 8.03 -5.20 16.38
N VAL A 182 6.79 -5.48 16.82
CA VAL A 182 5.72 -4.47 16.89
C VAL A 182 6.07 -3.36 17.87
N ALA A 183 6.56 -3.69 19.08
CA ALA A 183 6.96 -2.69 20.06
C ALA A 183 8.12 -1.81 19.54
N ALA A 184 9.11 -2.41 18.87
CA ALA A 184 10.23 -1.68 18.27
C ALA A 184 9.79 -0.76 17.13
N ALA A 185 8.93 -1.24 16.22
CA ALA A 185 8.39 -0.47 15.11
C ALA A 185 7.47 0.68 15.59
N ARG A 186 6.81 0.51 16.75
CA ARG A 186 5.93 1.49 17.38
C ARG A 186 6.67 2.57 18.17
N ALA A 187 7.99 2.50 18.26
CA ALA A 187 8.80 3.50 18.98
C ALA A 187 8.44 4.92 18.51
N GLY A 188 8.11 5.83 19.45
CA GLY A 188 7.63 7.18 19.09
C GLY A 188 6.13 7.28 18.76
N ASN A 189 5.34 6.26 19.09
CA ASN A 189 3.86 6.24 18.91
C ASN A 189 3.41 6.11 17.44
N HIS A 190 4.23 5.56 16.55
CA HIS A 190 3.88 5.36 15.14
C HIS A 190 2.95 4.16 14.96
N PRO A 191 1.93 4.25 14.06
CA PRO A 191 1.15 3.09 13.64
C PRO A 191 2.00 2.01 13.00
N VAL A 192 1.59 0.73 13.20
CA VAL A 192 2.24 -0.44 12.61
C VAL A 192 1.24 -1.18 11.73
N TRP A 193 1.51 -1.24 10.43
CA TRP A 193 0.74 -2.01 9.46
C TRP A 193 1.48 -3.26 9.04
N ILE A 194 0.75 -4.31 8.75
CA ILE A 194 1.33 -5.61 8.39
C ILE A 194 0.94 -5.98 6.96
N THR A 195 1.93 -6.27 6.11
CA THR A 195 1.66 -7.04 4.89
C THR A 195 1.57 -8.51 5.28
N THR A 196 0.38 -9.12 5.10
CA THR A 196 0.16 -10.52 5.44
C THR A 196 0.84 -11.46 4.44
N GLY A 197 1.01 -12.75 4.82
CA GLY A 197 1.77 -13.70 4.05
C GLY A 197 3.27 -13.64 4.33
N GLN A 198 4.04 -14.32 3.50
CA GLN A 198 5.48 -14.43 3.64
C GLN A 198 6.20 -13.66 2.54
N ARG A 199 7.30 -13.01 2.94
CA ARG A 199 8.10 -12.19 2.02
C ARG A 199 8.74 -13.01 0.89
N LYS A 200 9.08 -14.29 1.17
CA LYS A 200 9.96 -15.09 0.30
C LYS A 200 9.24 -16.09 -0.62
N ASP A 201 7.98 -16.40 -0.36
CA ASP A 201 7.25 -17.47 -1.07
C ASP A 201 6.14 -16.98 -2.01
N GLY A 202 6.02 -15.67 -2.16
CA GLY A 202 5.01 -15.08 -3.06
C GLY A 202 3.59 -15.04 -2.51
N THR A 203 3.39 -15.33 -1.20
CA THR A 203 2.06 -15.35 -0.56
C THR A 203 1.64 -13.99 0.02
N ALA A 204 2.25 -12.89 -0.43
CA ALA A 204 1.92 -11.54 0.03
C ALA A 204 0.40 -11.27 -0.08
N GLY A 205 -0.19 -10.81 1.01
CA GLY A 205 -1.64 -10.56 1.12
C GLY A 205 -2.49 -11.78 1.50
N GLU A 206 -1.93 -12.99 1.52
CA GLU A 206 -2.64 -14.19 1.96
C GLU A 206 -2.68 -14.29 3.49
N ILE A 207 -3.82 -14.63 4.04
CA ILE A 207 -3.98 -14.85 5.48
C ILE A 207 -5.17 -15.76 5.77
N ASP A 208 -5.03 -16.62 6.76
CA ASP A 208 -6.13 -17.35 7.39
C ASP A 208 -6.63 -16.64 8.66
N GLU A 209 -7.77 -17.10 9.17
CA GLU A 209 -8.40 -16.50 10.35
C GLU A 209 -7.53 -16.60 11.62
N ALA A 210 -6.87 -17.73 11.84
CA ALA A 210 -6.06 -17.92 13.06
C ALA A 210 -4.86 -16.98 13.09
N ARG A 211 -4.20 -16.80 11.94
CA ARG A 211 -3.09 -15.84 11.78
C ARG A 211 -3.56 -14.41 11.96
N LEU A 212 -4.72 -14.06 11.40
CA LEU A 212 -5.29 -12.72 11.55
C LEU A 212 -5.66 -12.41 13.00
N ARG A 213 -6.28 -13.36 13.74
CA ARG A 213 -6.56 -13.21 15.19
C ARG A 213 -5.27 -13.00 15.99
N ARG A 214 -4.17 -13.69 15.65
CA ARG A 214 -2.85 -13.46 16.25
C ARG A 214 -2.36 -12.03 16.02
N LEU A 215 -2.49 -11.50 14.82
CA LEU A 215 -2.08 -10.13 14.49
C LEU A 215 -2.93 -9.09 15.26
N ILE A 216 -4.25 -9.28 15.34
CA ILE A 216 -5.13 -8.42 16.12
C ILE A 216 -4.72 -8.42 17.61
N ALA A 217 -4.38 -9.59 18.17
CA ALA A 217 -3.91 -9.70 19.55
C ALA A 217 -2.56 -8.99 19.82
N LEU A 218 -1.78 -8.68 18.78
CA LEU A 218 -0.59 -7.84 18.87
C LEU A 218 -0.91 -6.34 18.80
N GLU A 219 -2.19 -5.97 18.76
CA GLU A 219 -2.69 -4.59 18.70
C GLU A 219 -2.12 -3.78 17.52
N ILE A 220 -1.89 -4.43 16.37
CA ILE A 220 -1.46 -3.73 15.16
C ILE A 220 -2.55 -2.78 14.65
N ASP A 221 -2.15 -1.78 13.86
CA ASP A 221 -3.04 -0.71 13.43
C ASP A 221 -3.60 -0.91 12.00
N GLY A 222 -3.14 -1.93 11.27
CA GLY A 222 -3.69 -2.26 9.95
C GLY A 222 -3.06 -3.48 9.29
N VAL A 223 -3.78 -4.05 8.32
CA VAL A 223 -3.34 -5.21 7.53
C VAL A 223 -3.56 -4.99 6.04
N LEU A 224 -2.57 -5.39 5.22
CA LEU A 224 -2.69 -5.50 3.78
C LEU A 224 -3.05 -6.95 3.44
N VAL A 225 -4.22 -7.16 2.82
CA VAL A 225 -4.79 -8.50 2.55
C VAL A 225 -5.38 -8.61 1.14
N ASN A 226 -5.28 -9.79 0.52
CA ASN A 226 -5.88 -10.07 -0.79
C ASN A 226 -7.41 -10.25 -0.72
N ALA A 227 -7.92 -10.71 0.44
CA ALA A 227 -9.33 -10.98 0.70
C ALA A 227 -9.88 -10.04 1.81
N PRO A 228 -10.16 -8.75 1.53
CA PRO A 228 -10.54 -7.76 2.55
C PRO A 228 -11.79 -8.13 3.33
N HIS A 229 -12.77 -8.79 2.70
CA HIS A 229 -14.01 -9.23 3.36
C HIS A 229 -13.77 -10.13 4.59
N ARG A 230 -12.71 -10.99 4.56
CA ARG A 230 -12.37 -11.87 5.70
C ARG A 230 -11.85 -11.06 6.88
N ALA A 231 -10.96 -10.10 6.62
CA ALA A 231 -10.42 -9.24 7.66
C ALA A 231 -11.49 -8.32 8.27
N LEU A 232 -12.39 -7.79 7.44
CA LEU A 232 -13.52 -6.97 7.88
C LEU A 232 -14.50 -7.77 8.77
N ALA A 233 -14.83 -9.00 8.38
CA ALA A 233 -15.69 -9.86 9.17
C ALA A 233 -15.11 -10.08 10.58
N LEU A 234 -13.84 -10.42 10.67
CA LEU A 234 -13.17 -10.67 11.95
C LEU A 234 -13.04 -9.39 12.80
N ARG A 235 -12.73 -8.25 12.19
CA ARG A 235 -12.73 -6.95 12.89
C ARG A 235 -14.08 -6.65 13.55
N ASN A 236 -15.17 -6.87 12.82
CA ASN A 236 -16.52 -6.61 13.31
C ASN A 236 -16.92 -7.58 14.43
N GLU A 237 -16.49 -8.84 14.39
CA GLU A 237 -16.68 -9.79 15.49
C GLU A 237 -15.98 -9.33 16.76
N THR A 238 -14.69 -8.91 16.66
CA THR A 238 -13.92 -8.46 17.82
C THR A 238 -14.44 -7.16 18.42
N ALA A 239 -14.92 -6.24 17.59
CA ALA A 239 -15.52 -4.98 18.07
C ALA A 239 -16.84 -5.19 18.85
N ASN A 240 -17.59 -6.26 18.54
CA ASN A 240 -18.84 -6.60 19.24
C ASN A 240 -18.62 -7.33 20.57
N LEU A 241 -17.39 -7.75 20.88
CA LEU A 241 -17.02 -8.47 22.10
C LEU A 241 -16.34 -7.58 23.15
N ALA A 242 -15.98 -6.34 22.80
CA ALA A 242 -15.31 -5.34 23.64
C ALA A 242 -16.29 -4.32 24.20
#